data_7769544e41e5fed92d57059561bed731
#
_entry.id   7769544e41e5fed92d57059561bed731
#
_cell.length_a   1.000
_cell.length_b   1.000
_cell.length_c   1.000
_cell.angle_alpha   90.00
_cell.angle_beta   90.00
_cell.angle_gamma   90.00
#
_symmetry.space_group_name_H-M   'P 1'
#
loop_
_entity.id
_entity.type
_entity.pdbx_description
1 polymer ?
#
loop_
_entity_poly.entity_id
_entity_poly.type
_entity_poly.pdbx_seq_one_letter_code
_entity_poly.pdbx_strand_id
1 'polypeptide(L)'
;VAQALLFCYDVFPNKSNYNLSKHEPLFNYEGRTEITCNIYSIDPEGCEDIDDAFSLEAKTLYIHISDVYSFIRANNLLDKINNITSLYLINNNVMHAIDTKLASNWCSLKKGQTRLMLTLEINLENMEYKFYPSYGRISNNFSYENYPKELDNKFTLIQALFKEYLGYEKQVDDSHQFIEAMMIIYNHLFVENLKNNG
;
A
#
# COMPACT_ATOMS: atom_id res chain seq x y z
N VAL A 1 1.76 34.34 3.48
CA VAL A 1 2.55 33.16 3.08
C VAL A 1 3.59 32.85 4.15
N ALA A 2 4.41 33.83 4.61
CA ALA A 2 5.42 33.60 5.65
C ALA A 2 4.83 33.17 7.01
N GLN A 3 3.69 33.74 7.42
CA GLN A 3 3.00 33.35 8.66
C GLN A 3 2.40 31.94 8.61
N ALA A 4 1.91 31.50 7.45
CA ALA A 4 1.43 30.13 7.27
C ALA A 4 2.58 29.11 7.34
N LEU A 5 3.76 29.46 6.81
CA LEU A 5 4.97 28.64 6.91
C LEU A 5 5.50 28.56 8.36
N LEU A 6 5.44 29.66 9.11
CA LEU A 6 5.82 29.68 10.54
C LEU A 6 4.83 28.83 11.37
N PHE A 7 3.55 28.92 11.12
CA PHE A 7 2.55 28.08 11.77
C PHE A 7 2.78 26.59 11.50
N CYS A 8 3.13 26.22 10.26
CA CYS A 8 3.51 24.84 9.95
C CYS A 8 4.80 24.42 10.68
N TYR A 9 5.77 25.30 10.86
CA TYR A 9 7.02 25.02 11.57
C TYR A 9 6.80 24.83 13.08
N ASP A 10 5.88 25.59 13.69
CA ASP A 10 5.56 25.47 15.12
C ASP A 10 4.68 24.26 15.43
N VAL A 11 3.84 23.86 14.49
CA VAL A 11 2.97 22.67 14.61
C VAL A 11 3.76 21.37 14.37
N PHE A 12 4.87 21.44 13.62
CA PHE A 12 5.74 20.31 13.34
C PHE A 12 7.13 20.54 13.95
N PRO A 13 7.31 20.27 15.24
CA PRO A 13 8.61 20.39 15.86
C PRO A 13 9.58 19.42 15.20
N ASN A 14 10.56 19.99 14.55
CA ASN A 14 11.80 19.39 14.08
C ASN A 14 11.69 17.97 13.53
N LYS A 15 11.96 17.82 12.22
CA LYS A 15 12.41 16.56 11.64
C LYS A 15 13.34 15.91 12.63
N SER A 16 12.86 14.91 13.35
CA SER A 16 13.75 14.11 14.17
C SER A 16 14.86 13.63 13.25
N ASN A 17 16.10 14.01 13.51
CA ASN A 17 17.28 13.48 12.86
C ASN A 17 17.43 12.00 13.26
N TYR A 18 16.42 11.20 12.90
CA TYR A 18 16.49 9.76 13.04
C TYR A 18 17.49 9.27 12.01
N ASN A 19 18.69 8.95 12.48
CA ASN A 19 19.74 8.46 11.61
C ASN A 19 19.50 7.00 11.30
N LEU A 20 18.59 6.74 10.36
CA LEU A 20 18.26 5.42 9.84
C LEU A 20 19.50 4.65 9.32
N SER A 21 20.59 5.36 9.00
CA SER A 21 21.81 4.75 8.45
C SER A 21 22.62 3.94 9.47
N LYS A 22 22.28 4.01 10.76
CA LYS A 22 23.05 3.34 11.83
C LYS A 22 22.44 2.01 12.30
N HIS A 23 21.24 1.66 11.89
CA HIS A 23 20.54 0.47 12.35
C HIS A 23 20.05 -0.32 11.14
N GLU A 24 20.33 -1.63 11.12
CA GLU A 24 19.67 -2.53 10.20
C GLU A 24 18.19 -2.59 10.59
N PRO A 25 17.26 -2.42 9.62
CA PRO A 25 15.85 -2.46 9.91
C PRO A 25 15.42 -3.87 10.30
N LEU A 26 14.64 -3.96 11.38
CA LEU A 26 14.06 -5.22 11.83
C LEU A 26 12.74 -5.47 11.11
N PHE A 27 12.67 -6.55 10.34
CA PHE A 27 11.42 -7.06 9.78
C PHE A 27 10.97 -8.27 10.61
N ASN A 28 9.86 -8.13 11.33
CA ASN A 28 9.30 -9.24 12.10
C ASN A 28 8.31 -10.04 11.23
N TYR A 29 8.67 -11.27 10.90
CA TYR A 29 7.88 -12.20 10.10
C TYR A 29 7.05 -13.19 10.94
N GLU A 30 7.22 -13.19 12.27
CA GLU A 30 6.53 -14.11 13.15
C GLU A 30 5.00 -13.93 13.08
N GLY A 31 4.27 -15.04 12.95
CA GLY A 31 2.82 -15.04 12.84
C GLY A 31 2.26 -14.52 11.51
N ARG A 32 3.12 -14.31 10.49
CA ARG A 32 2.72 -13.84 9.17
C ARG A 32 2.72 -14.96 8.14
N THR A 33 1.81 -14.86 7.19
CA THR A 33 1.75 -15.76 6.05
C THR A 33 2.74 -15.33 4.97
N GLU A 34 3.56 -16.25 4.48
CA GLU A 34 4.42 -15.99 3.32
C GLU A 34 3.60 -16.02 2.02
N ILE A 35 3.75 -14.99 1.19
CA ILE A 35 3.20 -14.95 -0.17
C ILE A 35 4.29 -15.46 -1.13
N THR A 36 4.05 -16.62 -1.72
CA THR A 36 5.01 -17.31 -2.60
C THR A 36 4.77 -17.04 -4.09
N CYS A 37 3.58 -16.58 -4.46
CA CYS A 37 3.26 -16.19 -5.82
C CYS A 37 3.91 -14.84 -6.21
N ASN A 38 3.90 -14.54 -7.51
CA ASN A 38 4.45 -13.28 -8.00
C ASN A 38 3.62 -12.09 -7.52
N ILE A 39 4.30 -11.11 -6.93
CA ILE A 39 3.72 -9.86 -6.44
C ILE A 39 4.12 -8.72 -7.37
N TYR A 40 3.15 -7.96 -7.84
CA TYR A 40 3.32 -6.86 -8.79
C TYR A 40 2.71 -5.57 -8.27
N SER A 41 3.32 -4.44 -8.60
CA SER A 41 2.68 -3.13 -8.46
C SER A 41 2.60 -2.42 -9.80
N ILE A 42 1.68 -1.44 -9.93
CA ILE A 42 1.58 -0.54 -11.09
C ILE A 42 1.41 0.87 -10.51
N ASP A 43 2.39 1.73 -10.73
CA ASP A 43 2.51 3.05 -10.12
C ASP A 43 2.87 4.11 -11.19
N PRO A 44 2.87 5.41 -10.87
CA PRO A 44 3.47 6.41 -11.74
C PRO A 44 4.95 6.12 -12.01
N GLU A 45 5.45 6.45 -13.20
CA GLU A 45 6.86 6.30 -13.50
C GLU A 45 7.73 7.08 -12.51
N GLY A 46 8.74 6.42 -11.95
CA GLY A 46 9.64 7.00 -10.95
C GLY A 46 9.07 7.08 -9.53
N CYS A 47 7.94 6.43 -9.24
CA CYS A 47 7.40 6.34 -7.88
C CYS A 47 8.40 5.65 -6.94
N GLU A 48 8.66 6.27 -5.78
CA GLU A 48 9.58 5.73 -4.77
C GLU A 48 8.86 5.13 -3.56
N ASP A 49 7.64 5.55 -3.28
CA ASP A 49 6.81 5.13 -2.15
C ASP A 49 5.63 4.27 -2.63
N ILE A 50 5.96 3.03 -3.00
CA ILE A 50 5.00 2.05 -3.51
C ILE A 50 4.29 1.41 -2.32
N ASP A 51 3.01 1.71 -2.16
CA ASP A 51 2.23 1.30 -0.98
C ASP A 51 1.33 0.10 -1.25
N ASP A 52 0.92 -0.12 -2.49
CA ASP A 52 0.03 -1.20 -2.89
C ASP A 52 0.64 -2.11 -3.96
N ALA A 53 0.21 -3.36 -3.91
CA ALA A 53 0.60 -4.39 -4.86
C ALA A 53 -0.51 -5.44 -4.96
N PHE A 54 -0.40 -6.31 -5.94
CA PHE A 54 -1.35 -7.39 -6.14
C PHE A 54 -0.68 -8.66 -6.65
N SER A 55 -1.38 -9.78 -6.47
CA SER A 55 -1.05 -11.08 -7.06
C SER A 55 -2.32 -11.71 -7.62
N LEU A 56 -2.16 -12.40 -8.72
CA LEU A 56 -3.24 -13.18 -9.34
C LEU A 56 -2.74 -14.60 -9.54
N GLU A 57 -3.35 -15.55 -8.86
CA GLU A 57 -3.00 -16.96 -8.96
C GLU A 57 -4.26 -17.80 -9.17
N ALA A 58 -4.39 -18.44 -10.35
CA ALA A 58 -5.49 -19.29 -10.74
C ALA A 58 -6.87 -18.70 -10.43
N LYS A 59 -7.39 -18.96 -9.22
CA LYS A 59 -8.74 -18.60 -8.75
C LYS A 59 -8.71 -17.65 -7.54
N THR A 60 -7.58 -17.01 -7.29
CA THR A 60 -7.41 -16.13 -6.13
C THR A 60 -6.78 -14.80 -6.55
N LEU A 61 -7.41 -13.73 -6.11
CA LEU A 61 -6.85 -12.38 -6.17
C LEU A 61 -6.32 -12.02 -4.77
N TYR A 62 -5.09 -11.56 -4.72
CA TYR A 62 -4.51 -10.97 -3.53
C TYR A 62 -4.28 -9.48 -3.76
N ILE A 63 -4.70 -8.66 -2.83
CA ILE A 63 -4.38 -7.22 -2.80
C ILE A 63 -3.57 -6.99 -1.53
N HIS A 64 -2.39 -6.40 -1.70
CA HIS A 64 -1.40 -6.20 -0.66
C HIS A 64 -1.20 -4.71 -0.38
N ILE A 65 -1.24 -4.33 0.88
CA ILE A 65 -0.87 -2.96 1.30
C ILE A 65 0.34 -3.07 2.22
N SER A 66 1.30 -2.18 2.07
CA SER A 66 2.48 -2.10 2.93
C SER A 66 2.10 -1.96 4.40
N ASP A 67 2.57 -2.87 5.27
CA ASP A 67 2.28 -2.82 6.70
C ASP A 67 3.31 -1.94 7.44
N VAL A 68 3.19 -0.65 7.18
CA VAL A 68 4.03 0.40 7.77
C VAL A 68 3.95 0.40 9.29
N TYR A 69 2.75 0.19 9.86
CA TYR A 69 2.55 0.20 11.30
C TYR A 69 3.36 -0.89 12.03
N SER A 70 3.30 -2.12 11.54
CA SER A 70 4.05 -3.22 12.15
C SER A 70 5.56 -3.01 12.03
N PHE A 71 6.03 -2.45 10.92
CA PHE A 71 7.44 -2.11 10.74
C PHE A 71 7.88 -1.03 11.76
N ILE A 72 7.13 0.05 11.89
CA ILE A 72 7.39 1.15 12.80
C ILE A 72 7.41 0.65 14.25
N ARG A 73 6.46 -0.20 14.62
CA ARG A 73 6.36 -0.78 15.95
C ARG A 73 7.54 -1.70 16.28
N ALA A 74 7.92 -2.59 15.36
CA ALA A 74 9.06 -3.50 15.53
C ALA A 74 10.40 -2.76 15.71
N ASN A 75 10.53 -1.58 15.13
CA ASN A 75 11.72 -0.74 15.19
C ASN A 75 11.67 0.34 16.31
N ASN A 76 10.63 0.34 17.17
CA ASN A 76 10.43 1.33 18.24
C ASN A 76 10.40 2.78 17.74
N LEU A 77 9.69 3.03 16.61
CA LEU A 77 9.63 4.34 15.95
C LEU A 77 8.29 5.07 16.19
N LEU A 78 7.40 4.54 17.02
CA LEU A 78 6.06 5.12 17.24
C LEU A 78 6.12 6.57 17.76
N ASP A 79 7.08 6.88 18.61
CA ASP A 79 7.30 8.22 19.15
C ASP A 79 7.93 9.20 18.13
N LYS A 80 8.32 8.70 16.95
CA LYS A 80 8.89 9.50 15.85
C LYS A 80 7.87 9.84 14.76
N ILE A 81 6.66 9.29 14.88
CA ILE A 81 5.59 9.58 13.94
C ILE A 81 4.83 10.81 14.42
N ASN A 82 4.61 11.74 13.51
CA ASN A 82 3.72 12.85 13.79
C ASN A 82 2.26 12.34 13.82
N ASN A 83 1.47 12.80 14.80
CA ASN A 83 0.03 12.49 14.88
C ASN A 83 -0.81 13.21 13.81
N ILE A 84 -0.23 13.47 12.65
CA ILE A 84 -0.82 14.26 11.58
C ILE A 84 -0.62 13.52 10.27
N THR A 85 -1.57 13.68 9.38
CA THR A 85 -1.48 13.18 8.00
C THR A 85 -0.43 13.96 7.19
N SER A 86 -0.01 13.43 6.06
CA SER A 86 0.81 14.16 5.11
C SER A 86 0.07 15.42 4.61
N LEU A 87 0.77 16.53 4.56
CA LEU A 87 0.24 17.81 4.08
C LEU A 87 0.87 18.16 2.74
N TYR A 88 0.03 18.41 1.75
CA TYR A 88 0.44 18.88 0.43
C TYR A 88 0.38 20.41 0.43
N LEU A 89 1.53 21.05 0.35
CA LEU A 89 1.68 22.50 0.39
C LEU A 89 1.72 23.10 -1.02
N ILE A 90 1.54 24.41 -1.08
CA ILE A 90 1.68 25.19 -2.33
C ILE A 90 3.13 25.02 -2.87
N ASN A 91 3.30 25.00 -4.18
CA ASN A 91 4.57 24.77 -4.89
C ASN A 91 5.14 23.33 -4.80
N ASN A 92 4.27 22.34 -4.78
CA ASN A 92 4.63 20.90 -4.75
C ASN A 92 5.51 20.48 -3.55
N ASN A 93 5.55 21.29 -2.50
CA ASN A 93 6.16 20.86 -1.26
C ASN A 93 5.21 19.92 -0.50
N VAL A 94 5.74 18.80 -0.03
CA VAL A 94 5.00 17.84 0.77
C VAL A 94 5.66 17.73 2.14
N MET A 95 4.85 17.82 3.19
CA MET A 95 5.26 17.48 4.55
C MET A 95 4.70 16.09 4.86
N HIS A 96 5.56 15.09 4.90
CA HIS A 96 5.15 13.70 5.11
C HIS A 96 4.86 13.43 6.59
N ALA A 97 3.84 12.60 6.85
CA ALA A 97 3.50 12.12 8.20
C ALA A 97 4.61 11.27 8.80
N ILE A 98 5.32 10.52 7.95
CA ILE A 98 6.48 9.69 8.31
C ILE A 98 7.71 10.16 7.53
N ASP A 99 8.89 9.81 8.04
CA ASP A 99 10.14 10.10 7.32
C ASP A 99 10.12 9.49 5.91
N THR A 100 10.46 10.30 4.89
CA THR A 100 10.44 9.86 3.48
C THR A 100 11.36 8.66 3.23
N LYS A 101 12.48 8.54 3.97
CA LYS A 101 13.36 7.37 3.86
C LYS A 101 12.71 6.10 4.40
N LEU A 102 11.84 6.23 5.41
CA LEU A 102 11.02 5.11 5.88
C LEU A 102 10.04 4.68 4.80
N ALA A 103 9.25 5.62 4.30
CA ALA A 103 8.25 5.37 3.27
C ALA A 103 8.90 4.78 2.02
N SER A 104 9.89 5.48 1.43
CA SER A 104 10.44 5.12 0.14
C SER A 104 11.48 3.99 0.17
N ASN A 105 12.08 3.64 1.31
CA ASN A 105 13.09 2.57 1.34
C ASN A 105 12.61 1.30 2.03
N TRP A 106 12.16 1.39 3.29
CA TRP A 106 11.91 0.20 4.10
C TRP A 106 10.48 -0.29 4.06
N CYS A 107 9.53 0.63 3.90
CA CYS A 107 8.11 0.28 3.80
C CYS A 107 7.65 0.12 2.35
N SER A 108 8.30 0.77 1.38
CA SER A 108 7.94 0.70 -0.03
C SER A 108 8.09 -0.71 -0.60
N LEU A 109 7.08 -1.15 -1.35
CA LEU A 109 7.00 -2.47 -1.97
C LEU A 109 7.87 -2.55 -3.24
N LYS A 110 9.18 -2.32 -3.08
CA LYS A 110 10.15 -2.27 -4.17
C LYS A 110 10.55 -3.65 -4.67
N LYS A 111 10.69 -3.76 -5.99
CA LYS A 111 11.16 -4.95 -6.70
C LYS A 111 12.38 -5.58 -6.04
N GLY A 112 12.33 -6.90 -5.88
CA GLY A 112 13.41 -7.70 -5.34
C GLY A 112 13.56 -7.60 -3.81
N GLN A 113 12.74 -6.79 -3.13
CA GLN A 113 12.73 -6.67 -1.68
C GLN A 113 11.64 -7.54 -1.07
N THR A 114 11.91 -8.12 0.11
CA THR A 114 10.89 -8.75 0.93
C THR A 114 10.29 -7.71 1.87
N ARG A 115 8.97 -7.61 1.92
CA ARG A 115 8.26 -6.58 2.68
C ARG A 115 7.12 -7.15 3.51
N LEU A 116 6.80 -6.46 4.60
CA LEU A 116 5.62 -6.72 5.42
C LEU A 116 4.40 -6.10 4.75
N MET A 117 3.32 -6.87 4.71
CA MET A 117 2.08 -6.46 4.05
C MET A 117 0.87 -6.85 4.91
N LEU A 118 -0.23 -6.15 4.72
CA LEU A 118 -1.56 -6.60 5.09
C LEU A 118 -2.27 -7.02 3.81
N THR A 119 -2.62 -8.29 3.73
CA THR A 119 -3.17 -8.89 2.52
C THR A 119 -4.66 -9.14 2.64
N LEU A 120 -5.40 -8.69 1.63
CA LEU A 120 -6.75 -9.13 1.30
C LEU A 120 -6.63 -10.27 0.29
N GLU A 121 -7.14 -11.44 0.63
CA GLU A 121 -7.26 -12.60 -0.26
C GLU A 121 -8.74 -12.77 -0.63
N ILE A 122 -9.04 -12.84 -1.92
CA ILE A 122 -10.38 -13.04 -2.46
C ILE A 122 -10.38 -14.32 -3.27
N ASN A 123 -11.24 -15.27 -2.90
CA ASN A 123 -11.52 -16.46 -3.72
C ASN A 123 -12.51 -16.08 -4.83
N LEU A 124 -12.08 -16.22 -6.08
CA LEU A 124 -12.86 -15.82 -7.26
C LEU A 124 -13.98 -16.79 -7.64
N GLU A 125 -14.08 -17.95 -6.99
CA GLU A 125 -15.14 -18.93 -7.25
C GLU A 125 -16.37 -18.71 -6.36
N ASN A 126 -16.13 -18.43 -5.07
CA ASN A 126 -17.21 -18.28 -4.08
C ASN A 126 -17.33 -16.87 -3.49
N MET A 127 -16.46 -15.94 -3.92
CA MET A 127 -16.39 -14.55 -3.45
C MET A 127 -16.12 -14.41 -1.94
N GLU A 128 -15.65 -15.44 -1.27
CA GLU A 128 -15.20 -15.33 0.11
C GLU A 128 -13.89 -14.57 0.19
N TYR A 129 -13.73 -13.79 1.24
CA TYR A 129 -12.52 -13.01 1.45
C TYR A 129 -12.02 -13.08 2.89
N LYS A 130 -10.73 -12.84 3.07
CA LYS A 130 -10.09 -12.72 4.39
C LYS A 130 -8.94 -11.72 4.36
N PHE A 131 -8.68 -11.12 5.54
CA PHE A 131 -7.52 -10.26 5.76
C PHE A 131 -6.54 -10.96 6.71
N TYR A 132 -5.25 -10.83 6.43
CA TYR A 132 -4.21 -11.35 7.31
C TYR A 132 -2.87 -10.61 7.10
N PRO A 133 -2.05 -10.53 8.18
CA PRO A 133 -0.68 -10.07 8.05
C PRO A 133 0.14 -11.04 7.21
N SER A 134 0.89 -10.51 6.25
CA SER A 134 1.70 -11.31 5.34
C SER A 134 3.09 -10.69 5.12
N TYR A 135 3.92 -11.39 4.42
CA TYR A 135 5.17 -10.91 3.85
C TYR A 135 5.44 -11.62 2.53
N GLY A 136 6.22 -10.98 1.66
CA GLY A 136 6.56 -11.59 0.38
C GLY A 136 7.63 -10.79 -0.36
N ARG A 137 8.24 -11.44 -1.34
CA ARG A 137 9.25 -10.83 -2.21
C ARG A 137 8.57 -10.22 -3.43
N ILE A 138 8.73 -8.90 -3.59
CA ILE A 138 8.15 -8.18 -4.72
C ILE A 138 8.83 -8.61 -6.03
N SER A 139 8.04 -9.10 -6.97
CA SER A 139 8.54 -9.66 -8.23
C SER A 139 8.87 -8.58 -9.26
N ASN A 140 7.98 -7.59 -9.42
CA ASN A 140 8.22 -6.45 -10.31
C ASN A 140 7.36 -5.24 -9.95
N ASN A 141 7.88 -4.05 -10.28
CA ASN A 141 7.14 -2.80 -10.27
C ASN A 141 6.99 -2.35 -11.73
N PHE A 142 5.79 -2.04 -12.16
CA PHE A 142 5.46 -1.55 -13.48
C PHE A 142 5.01 -0.09 -13.41
N SER A 143 5.05 0.60 -14.55
CA SER A 143 4.36 1.90 -14.64
C SER A 143 3.00 1.75 -15.32
N TYR A 144 2.14 2.76 -15.14
CA TYR A 144 0.82 2.78 -15.80
C TYR A 144 0.91 2.69 -17.32
N GLU A 145 2.01 3.15 -17.92
CA GLU A 145 2.27 3.11 -19.35
C GLU A 145 2.94 1.81 -19.80
N ASN A 146 3.68 1.16 -18.87
CA ASN A 146 4.52 0.00 -19.18
C ASN A 146 4.27 -1.15 -18.19
N TYR A 147 3.23 -1.93 -18.44
CA TYR A 147 2.84 -3.13 -17.71
C TYR A 147 2.51 -4.29 -18.68
N PRO A 148 2.49 -5.55 -18.21
CA PRO A 148 2.12 -6.70 -19.03
C PRO A 148 0.68 -6.56 -19.55
N LYS A 149 0.50 -6.52 -20.86
CA LYS A 149 -0.81 -6.32 -21.51
C LYS A 149 -1.79 -7.48 -21.30
N GLU A 150 -1.31 -8.63 -20.85
CA GLU A 150 -2.14 -9.76 -20.41
C GLU A 150 -3.03 -9.39 -19.22
N LEU A 151 -2.66 -8.34 -18.46
CA LEU A 151 -3.49 -7.81 -17.35
C LEU A 151 -4.77 -7.14 -17.84
N ASP A 152 -4.82 -6.65 -19.08
CA ASP A 152 -6.03 -6.07 -19.68
C ASP A 152 -7.19 -7.09 -19.66
N ASN A 153 -6.88 -8.37 -19.80
CA ASN A 153 -7.86 -9.46 -19.70
C ASN A 153 -8.45 -9.62 -18.28
N LYS A 154 -7.90 -8.93 -17.28
CA LYS A 154 -8.38 -8.95 -15.88
C LYS A 154 -9.25 -7.77 -15.52
N PHE A 155 -9.39 -6.78 -16.40
CA PHE A 155 -10.21 -5.60 -16.15
C PHE A 155 -11.68 -5.97 -15.92
N THR A 156 -12.23 -6.87 -16.73
CA THR A 156 -13.60 -7.37 -16.57
C THR A 156 -13.80 -8.13 -15.24
N LEU A 157 -12.77 -8.83 -14.76
CA LEU A 157 -12.80 -9.49 -13.46
C LEU A 157 -12.91 -8.45 -12.33
N ILE A 158 -12.11 -7.39 -12.38
CA ILE A 158 -12.17 -6.33 -11.37
C ILE A 158 -13.48 -5.57 -11.43
N GLN A 159 -14.05 -5.32 -12.61
CA GLN A 159 -15.40 -4.77 -12.76
C GLN A 159 -16.46 -5.65 -12.07
N ALA A 160 -16.39 -6.96 -12.26
CA ALA A 160 -17.31 -7.91 -11.65
C ALA A 160 -17.18 -7.92 -10.11
N LEU A 161 -15.97 -7.95 -9.58
CA LEU A 161 -15.70 -7.87 -8.13
C LEU A 161 -16.20 -6.54 -7.55
N PHE A 162 -15.97 -5.45 -8.26
CA PHE A 162 -16.41 -4.13 -7.83
C PHE A 162 -17.95 -4.08 -7.71
N LYS A 163 -18.66 -4.60 -8.71
CA LYS A 163 -20.12 -4.71 -8.68
C LYS A 163 -20.62 -5.63 -7.56
N GLU A 164 -19.97 -6.76 -7.35
CA GLU A 164 -20.33 -7.73 -6.31
C GLU A 164 -20.26 -7.12 -4.92
N TYR A 165 -19.12 -6.48 -4.58
CA TYR A 165 -18.91 -5.98 -3.23
C TYR A 165 -19.49 -4.60 -2.95
N LEU A 166 -19.56 -3.71 -3.94
CA LEU A 166 -20.03 -2.33 -3.75
C LEU A 166 -21.46 -2.10 -4.26
N GLY A 167 -22.02 -3.02 -5.03
CA GLY A 167 -23.41 -2.97 -5.48
C GLY A 167 -23.68 -2.03 -6.68
N TYR A 168 -22.63 -1.43 -7.28
CA TYR A 168 -22.76 -0.59 -8.47
C TYR A 168 -21.64 -0.84 -9.48
N GLU A 169 -21.86 -0.44 -10.72
CA GLU A 169 -20.90 -0.67 -11.80
C GLU A 169 -19.81 0.39 -11.81
N LYS A 170 -18.57 -0.04 -12.04
CA LYS A 170 -17.42 0.82 -12.31
C LYS A 170 -16.78 0.37 -13.62
N GLN A 171 -16.55 1.31 -14.52
CA GLN A 171 -15.79 1.06 -15.74
C GLN A 171 -14.31 0.90 -15.40
N VAL A 172 -13.64 -0.08 -16.01
CA VAL A 172 -12.21 -0.35 -15.86
C VAL A 172 -11.67 -0.65 -17.25
N ASP A 173 -11.08 0.36 -17.90
CA ASP A 173 -10.60 0.30 -19.27
C ASP A 173 -9.08 0.51 -19.38
N ASP A 174 -8.46 0.93 -18.29
CA ASP A 174 -7.03 1.19 -18.22
C ASP A 174 -6.43 0.76 -16.89
N SER A 175 -5.10 0.81 -16.80
CA SER A 175 -4.34 0.42 -15.60
C SER A 175 -4.60 1.31 -14.38
N HIS A 176 -4.89 2.60 -14.57
CA HIS A 176 -5.23 3.50 -13.45
C HIS A 176 -6.55 3.08 -12.83
N GLN A 177 -7.58 2.87 -13.66
CA GLN A 177 -8.90 2.45 -13.19
C GLN A 177 -8.85 1.05 -12.59
N PHE A 178 -7.96 0.16 -13.09
CA PHE A 178 -7.73 -1.16 -12.53
C PHE A 178 -7.19 -1.09 -11.10
N ILE A 179 -6.13 -0.31 -10.86
CA ILE A 179 -5.57 -0.11 -9.51
C ILE A 179 -6.56 0.61 -8.62
N GLU A 180 -7.16 1.72 -9.09
CA GLU A 180 -8.17 2.46 -8.33
C GLU A 180 -9.31 1.55 -7.85
N ALA A 181 -9.85 0.70 -8.73
CA ALA A 181 -10.93 -0.21 -8.37
C ALA A 181 -10.50 -1.22 -7.31
N MET A 182 -9.30 -1.79 -7.40
CA MET A 182 -8.74 -2.69 -6.38
C MET A 182 -8.61 -2.00 -5.03
N MET A 183 -8.11 -0.76 -5.00
CA MET A 183 -7.96 0.00 -3.75
C MET A 183 -9.31 0.34 -3.12
N ILE A 184 -10.32 0.65 -3.90
CA ILE A 184 -11.69 0.89 -3.41
C ILE A 184 -12.27 -0.41 -2.83
N ILE A 185 -12.14 -1.55 -3.51
CA ILE A 185 -12.57 -2.86 -3.00
C ILE A 185 -11.87 -3.18 -1.68
N TYR A 186 -10.54 -3.04 -1.63
CA TYR A 186 -9.75 -3.28 -0.42
C TYR A 186 -10.26 -2.45 0.77
N ASN A 187 -10.39 -1.14 0.59
CA ASN A 187 -10.82 -0.23 1.64
C ASN A 187 -12.25 -0.53 2.11
N HIS A 188 -13.16 -0.83 1.18
CA HIS A 188 -14.54 -1.19 1.50
C HIS A 188 -14.60 -2.46 2.35
N LEU A 189 -13.99 -3.55 1.90
CA LEU A 189 -13.98 -4.82 2.60
C LEU A 189 -13.21 -4.75 3.93
N PHE A 190 -12.16 -3.92 4.02
CA PHE A 190 -11.43 -3.71 5.27
C PHE A 190 -12.32 -3.07 6.33
N VAL A 191 -13.10 -2.05 5.98
CA VAL A 191 -14.05 -1.41 6.90
C VAL A 191 -15.14 -2.40 7.34
N GLU A 192 -15.67 -3.21 6.41
CA GLU A 192 -16.64 -4.26 6.76
C GLU A 192 -16.04 -5.30 7.70
N ASN A 193 -14.83 -5.76 7.43
CA ASN A 193 -14.13 -6.69 8.29
C ASN A 193 -13.93 -6.14 9.71
N LEU A 194 -13.59 -4.86 9.86
CA LEU A 194 -13.48 -4.21 11.17
C LEU A 194 -14.82 -4.14 11.90
N LYS A 195 -15.91 -3.85 11.21
CA LYS A 195 -17.27 -3.81 11.83
C LYS A 195 -17.71 -5.18 12.34
N ASN A 196 -17.32 -6.24 11.64
CA ASN A 196 -17.74 -7.60 11.98
C ASN A 196 -16.90 -8.26 13.08
N ASN A 197 -15.67 -7.78 13.31
CA ASN A 197 -14.68 -8.36 14.23
C ASN A 197 -14.26 -7.41 15.37
N GLY A 198 -14.86 -6.21 15.46
CA GLY A 198 -14.54 -5.16 16.46
C GLY A 198 -15.44 -5.10 17.66
#